data_c650617ff7489f80fd390a9defc3bed9
#
_entry.id   c650617ff7489f80fd390a9defc3bed9
#
_cell.length_a   1.000
_cell.length_b   1.000
_cell.length_c   1.000
_cell.angle_alpha   90.00
_cell.angle_beta   90.00
_cell.angle_gamma   90.00
#
_symmetry.space_group_name_H-M   'P 1'
#
loop_
_entity.id
_entity.type
_entity.pdbx_description
1 polymer ?
#
loop_
_entity_poly.entity_id
_entity_poly.type
_entity_poly.pdbx_seq_one_letter_code
_entity_poly.pdbx_strand_id
1 'polypeptide(L)'
;ECDLTDEQNYNVSVENLLKLFEQDITEVREEYSAITPDGKKIWIRLDVNILKSPKTGNILAFYYNKNITEEKLSSLISENILSQNYLEVGLIDLDSDTYTRYHTEGFDITQFNNNFPFQQGMEVFCEKRVVEADRKRVRKYTSAEYLTSAIEKYGSVEFQFLGVDREGN
;
A
#
# COMPACT_ATOMS: atom_id res chain seq x y z
N GLU A 1 -15.29 11.46 -1.58
CA GLU A 1 -16.27 10.47 -2.06
C GLU A 1 -15.96 9.14 -1.40
N CYS A 2 -16.98 8.44 -0.90
CA CYS A 2 -16.81 7.18 -0.19
C CYS A 2 -17.32 6.06 -1.12
N ASP A 3 -16.46 5.09 -1.42
CA ASP A 3 -16.75 4.01 -2.38
C ASP A 3 -17.25 2.75 -1.66
N LEU A 4 -18.28 2.89 -0.80
CA LEU A 4 -19.00 1.74 -0.29
C LEU A 4 -19.84 1.12 -1.43
N THR A 5 -19.73 -0.19 -1.60
CA THR A 5 -20.61 -0.94 -2.50
C THR A 5 -22.06 -0.99 -1.94
N ASP A 6 -23.04 -1.31 -2.78
CA ASP A 6 -24.42 -1.47 -2.33
C ASP A 6 -24.53 -2.54 -1.24
N GLU A 7 -23.77 -3.63 -1.33
CA GLU A 7 -23.70 -4.68 -0.32
C GLU A 7 -23.12 -4.16 1.01
N GLN A 8 -22.03 -3.41 0.97
CA GLN A 8 -21.44 -2.81 2.18
C GLN A 8 -22.37 -1.79 2.85
N ASN A 9 -23.06 -0.99 2.04
CA ASN A 9 -24.07 -0.06 2.54
C ASN A 9 -25.24 -0.82 3.23
N TYR A 10 -25.67 -1.94 2.66
CA TYR A 10 -26.68 -2.78 3.28
C TYR A 10 -26.16 -3.40 4.58
N ASN A 11 -24.95 -3.92 4.61
CA ASN A 11 -24.36 -4.57 5.78
C ASN A 11 -24.37 -3.67 7.03
N VAL A 12 -24.22 -2.35 6.85
CA VAL A 12 -24.23 -1.36 7.94
C VAL A 12 -25.55 -0.61 8.06
N SER A 13 -26.59 -1.02 7.32
CA SER A 13 -27.92 -0.41 7.43
C SER A 13 -28.62 -0.77 8.74
N VAL A 14 -29.49 0.12 9.21
CA VAL A 14 -30.26 -0.10 10.44
C VAL A 14 -31.05 -1.40 10.36
N GLU A 15 -31.65 -1.69 9.19
CA GLU A 15 -32.44 -2.90 8.98
C GLU A 15 -31.58 -4.17 9.18
N ASN A 16 -30.39 -4.20 8.58
CA ASN A 16 -29.51 -5.36 8.70
C ASN A 16 -28.92 -5.50 10.09
N LEU A 17 -28.49 -4.40 10.72
CA LEU A 17 -27.95 -4.41 12.09
C LEU A 17 -28.98 -4.93 13.12
N LEU A 18 -30.25 -4.60 12.96
CA LEU A 18 -31.32 -5.16 13.81
C LEU A 18 -31.50 -6.66 13.60
N LYS A 19 -31.48 -7.14 12.33
CA LYS A 19 -31.53 -8.58 12.02
C LYS A 19 -30.36 -9.34 12.60
N LEU A 20 -29.15 -8.79 12.50
CA LEU A 20 -27.93 -9.38 13.04
C LEU A 20 -27.99 -9.47 14.57
N PHE A 21 -28.48 -8.42 15.21
CA PHE A 21 -28.66 -8.41 16.68
C PHE A 21 -29.65 -9.48 17.15
N GLU A 22 -30.73 -9.75 16.41
CA GLU A 22 -31.67 -10.85 16.69
C GLU A 22 -31.04 -12.24 16.55
N GLN A 23 -29.94 -12.35 15.80
CA GLN A 23 -29.13 -13.57 15.62
C GLN A 23 -27.93 -13.67 16.58
N ASP A 24 -27.90 -12.81 17.62
CA ASP A 24 -26.78 -12.69 18.57
C ASP A 24 -25.45 -12.25 17.92
N ILE A 25 -25.49 -11.66 16.73
CA ILE A 25 -24.32 -11.04 16.07
C ILE A 25 -24.25 -9.59 16.51
N THR A 26 -23.19 -9.25 17.22
CA THR A 26 -23.02 -7.92 17.85
C THR A 26 -21.93 -7.08 17.22
N GLU A 27 -21.19 -7.63 16.24
CA GLU A 27 -20.10 -6.93 15.57
C GLU A 27 -20.21 -7.10 14.05
N VAL A 28 -20.02 -5.99 13.31
CA VAL A 28 -19.92 -5.96 11.85
C VAL A 28 -18.66 -5.21 11.48
N ARG A 29 -17.93 -5.71 10.50
CA ARG A 29 -16.71 -5.09 9.98
C ARG A 29 -16.76 -5.01 8.47
N GLU A 30 -16.49 -3.81 7.92
CA GLU A 30 -16.34 -3.56 6.51
C GLU A 30 -15.03 -2.81 6.22
N GLU A 31 -14.43 -3.06 5.07
CA GLU A 31 -13.25 -2.33 4.60
C GLU A 31 -13.51 -1.77 3.21
N TYR A 32 -13.30 -0.48 3.05
CA TYR A 32 -13.54 0.24 1.80
C TYR A 32 -12.48 1.30 1.54
N SER A 33 -12.39 1.76 0.28
CA SER A 33 -11.54 2.89 -0.06
C SER A 33 -12.34 4.19 -0.05
N ALA A 34 -11.67 5.28 0.29
CA ALA A 34 -12.23 6.63 0.24
C ALA A 34 -11.20 7.61 -0.32
N ILE A 35 -11.69 8.71 -0.89
CA ILE A 35 -10.85 9.81 -1.35
C ILE A 35 -10.97 10.95 -0.35
N THR A 36 -9.86 11.39 0.19
CA THR A 36 -9.79 12.53 1.12
C THR A 36 -10.03 13.86 0.37
N PRO A 37 -10.34 14.96 1.08
CA PRO A 37 -10.56 16.27 0.43
C PRO A 37 -9.36 16.80 -0.37
N ASP A 38 -8.14 16.37 -0.04
CA ASP A 38 -6.91 16.66 -0.77
C ASP A 38 -6.61 15.68 -1.93
N GLY A 39 -7.58 14.80 -2.24
CA GLY A 39 -7.51 13.89 -3.39
C GLY A 39 -6.77 12.58 -3.16
N LYS A 40 -6.30 12.31 -1.94
CA LYS A 40 -5.58 11.06 -1.63
C LYS A 40 -6.54 9.92 -1.42
N LYS A 41 -6.22 8.76 -2.01
CA LYS A 41 -6.94 7.51 -1.75
C LYS A 41 -6.45 6.88 -0.44
N ILE A 42 -7.38 6.60 0.46
CA ILE A 42 -7.12 5.91 1.74
C ILE A 42 -7.99 4.67 1.87
N TRP A 43 -7.55 3.73 2.70
CA TRP A 43 -8.36 2.59 3.12
C TRP A 43 -8.90 2.82 4.52
N ILE A 44 -10.19 2.56 4.69
CA ILE A 44 -10.90 2.72 5.96
C ILE A 44 -11.47 1.36 6.37
N ARG A 45 -11.28 1.00 7.64
CA ARG A 45 -12.04 -0.06 8.30
C ARG A 45 -13.15 0.58 9.10
N LEU A 46 -14.37 0.12 8.85
CA LEU A 46 -15.57 0.47 9.62
C LEU A 46 -15.89 -0.72 10.52
N ASP A 47 -15.76 -0.54 11.81
CA ASP A 47 -16.21 -1.47 12.83
C ASP A 47 -17.55 -0.95 13.43
N VAL A 48 -18.57 -1.79 13.49
CA VAL A 48 -19.87 -1.48 14.08
C VAL A 48 -20.12 -2.44 15.23
N ASN A 49 -20.28 -1.90 16.44
CA ASN A 49 -20.66 -2.68 17.62
C ASN A 49 -22.13 -2.41 17.97
N ILE A 50 -22.91 -3.48 18.08
CA ILE A 50 -24.35 -3.42 18.39
C ILE A 50 -24.55 -3.89 19.82
N LEU A 51 -25.29 -3.11 20.61
CA LEU A 51 -25.60 -3.45 22.01
C LEU A 51 -26.97 -3.00 22.42
N LYS A 52 -27.55 -3.63 23.43
CA LYS A 52 -28.78 -3.20 24.05
C LYS A 52 -28.50 -2.28 25.24
N SER A 53 -29.09 -1.10 25.23
CA SER A 53 -28.96 -0.16 26.34
C SER A 53 -29.57 -0.75 27.61
N PRO A 54 -28.83 -0.87 28.71
CA PRO A 54 -29.38 -1.37 29.97
C PRO A 54 -30.40 -0.40 30.62
N LYS A 55 -30.34 0.88 30.23
CA LYS A 55 -31.24 1.91 30.79
C LYS A 55 -32.57 2.02 30.05
N THR A 56 -32.53 1.94 28.72
CA THR A 56 -33.69 2.21 27.87
C THR A 56 -34.26 0.98 27.20
N GLY A 57 -33.47 -0.10 27.12
CA GLY A 57 -33.79 -1.30 26.34
C GLY A 57 -33.58 -1.12 24.81
N ASN A 58 -33.25 0.08 24.36
CA ASN A 58 -33.03 0.35 22.94
C ASN A 58 -31.77 -0.37 22.42
N ILE A 59 -31.80 -0.74 21.15
CA ILE A 59 -30.61 -1.24 20.43
C ILE A 59 -29.83 -0.03 19.96
N LEU A 60 -28.53 -0.03 20.26
CA LEU A 60 -27.57 1.03 19.92
C LEU A 60 -26.49 0.44 19.02
N ALA A 61 -26.08 1.19 18.01
CA ALA A 61 -24.94 0.85 17.17
C ALA A 61 -23.84 1.93 17.29
N PHE A 62 -22.63 1.50 17.56
CA PHE A 62 -21.44 2.34 17.64
C PHE A 62 -20.58 2.11 16.42
N TYR A 63 -20.26 3.17 15.69
CA TYR A 63 -19.46 3.15 14.47
C TYR A 63 -18.06 3.68 14.78
N TYR A 64 -17.04 2.91 14.38
CA TYR A 64 -15.63 3.26 14.51
C TYR A 64 -14.98 3.21 13.14
N ASN A 65 -14.47 4.34 12.65
CA ASN A 65 -13.71 4.42 11.41
C ASN A 65 -12.22 4.49 11.74
N LYS A 66 -11.43 3.57 11.18
CA LYS A 66 -9.98 3.54 11.31
C LYS A 66 -9.33 3.63 9.94
N ASN A 67 -8.38 4.54 9.77
CA ASN A 67 -7.52 4.53 8.60
C ASN A 67 -6.56 3.34 8.69
N ILE A 68 -6.65 2.43 7.72
CA ILE A 68 -5.85 1.21 7.65
C ILE A 68 -4.93 1.19 6.41
N THR A 69 -4.67 2.34 5.80
CA THR A 69 -3.87 2.43 4.57
C THR A 69 -2.49 1.82 4.74
N GLU A 70 -1.80 2.14 5.84
CA GLU A 70 -0.48 1.56 6.13
C GLU A 70 -0.53 0.07 6.43
N GLU A 71 -1.58 -0.40 7.15
CA GLU A 71 -1.79 -1.83 7.42
C GLU A 71 -2.00 -2.60 6.11
N LYS A 72 -2.80 -2.06 5.19
CA LYS A 72 -3.04 -2.65 3.85
C LYS A 72 -1.78 -2.69 3.00
N LEU A 73 -1.03 -1.59 2.95
CA LEU A 73 0.24 -1.55 2.22
C LEU A 73 1.24 -2.56 2.77
N SER A 74 1.40 -2.63 4.09
CA SER A 74 2.29 -3.59 4.75
C SER A 74 1.89 -5.04 4.48
N SER A 75 0.58 -5.34 4.48
CA SER A 75 0.05 -6.67 4.16
C SER A 75 0.34 -7.05 2.71
N LEU A 76 0.05 -6.16 1.75
CA LEU A 76 0.32 -6.38 0.33
C LEU A 76 1.81 -6.61 0.05
N ILE A 77 2.67 -5.83 0.71
CA ILE A 77 4.13 -5.97 0.59
C ILE A 77 4.56 -7.33 1.16
N SER A 78 4.06 -7.70 2.36
CA SER A 78 4.39 -8.97 3.00
C SER A 78 3.94 -10.17 2.16
N GLU A 79 2.73 -10.14 1.61
CA GLU A 79 2.21 -11.18 0.72
C GLU A 79 3.08 -11.33 -0.53
N ASN A 80 3.50 -10.22 -1.15
CA ASN A 80 4.38 -10.25 -2.32
C ASN A 80 5.78 -10.77 -1.97
N ILE A 81 6.36 -10.36 -0.84
CA ILE A 81 7.68 -10.86 -0.38
C ILE A 81 7.63 -12.37 -0.14
N LEU A 82 6.57 -12.87 0.52
CA LEU A 82 6.43 -14.29 0.84
C LEU A 82 6.12 -15.17 -0.38
N SER A 83 5.52 -14.61 -1.43
CA SER A 83 5.11 -15.37 -2.63
C SER A 83 6.17 -15.48 -3.71
N GLN A 84 7.22 -14.66 -3.68
CA GLN A 84 8.25 -14.58 -4.73
C GLN A 84 9.64 -14.30 -4.13
N ASN A 85 10.68 -14.87 -4.75
CA ASN A 85 12.08 -14.67 -4.35
C ASN A 85 12.60 -13.30 -4.87
N TYR A 86 12.10 -12.22 -4.31
CA TYR A 86 12.61 -10.88 -4.62
C TYR A 86 13.92 -10.60 -3.87
N LEU A 87 14.90 -10.06 -4.57
CA LEU A 87 16.15 -9.58 -3.96
C LEU A 87 15.93 -8.31 -3.16
N GLU A 88 14.99 -7.46 -3.59
CA GLU A 88 14.63 -6.23 -2.90
C GLU A 88 13.15 -5.88 -3.15
N VAL A 89 12.48 -5.41 -2.11
CA VAL A 89 11.12 -4.85 -2.17
C VAL A 89 11.11 -3.52 -1.42
N GLY A 90 10.60 -2.50 -2.06
CA GLY A 90 10.47 -1.17 -1.46
C GLY A 90 9.27 -0.41 -1.99
N LEU A 91 8.90 0.65 -1.30
CA LEU A 91 7.88 1.61 -1.67
C LEU A 91 8.55 2.91 -2.13
N ILE A 92 8.13 3.41 -3.28
CA ILE A 92 8.54 4.71 -3.78
C ILE A 92 7.35 5.66 -3.65
N ASP A 93 7.55 6.76 -2.95
CA ASP A 93 6.66 7.92 -3.03
C ASP A 93 7.27 8.89 -4.05
N LEU A 94 6.65 8.96 -5.23
CA LEU A 94 7.14 9.76 -6.34
C LEU A 94 6.95 11.28 -6.11
N ASP A 95 5.96 11.67 -5.30
CA ASP A 95 5.68 13.07 -5.00
C ASP A 95 6.72 13.67 -4.04
N SER A 96 7.14 12.87 -3.05
CA SER A 96 8.13 13.29 -2.03
C SER A 96 9.56 12.86 -2.35
N ASP A 97 9.80 12.16 -3.46
CA ASP A 97 11.07 11.54 -3.83
C ASP A 97 11.65 10.68 -2.70
N THR A 98 10.80 9.86 -2.05
CA THR A 98 11.25 8.99 -0.97
C THR A 98 11.16 7.53 -1.35
N TYR A 99 12.15 6.74 -0.91
CA TYR A 99 12.17 5.29 -1.00
C TYR A 99 12.19 4.67 0.39
N THR A 100 11.23 3.82 0.68
CA THR A 100 11.17 3.03 1.91
C THR A 100 11.42 1.57 1.60
N ARG A 101 12.52 1.01 2.13
CA ARG A 101 12.86 -0.40 1.95
C ARG A 101 12.14 -1.28 2.95
N TYR A 102 11.49 -2.33 2.45
CA TYR A 102 10.79 -3.34 3.26
C TYR A 102 11.54 -4.66 3.35
N HIS A 103 12.21 -5.05 2.25
CA HIS A 103 12.96 -6.31 2.18
C HIS A 103 14.20 -6.15 1.30
N THR A 104 15.29 -6.80 1.71
CA THR A 104 16.47 -6.98 0.86
C THR A 104 17.14 -8.30 1.21
N GLU A 105 17.45 -9.10 0.21
CA GLU A 105 18.21 -10.34 0.34
C GLU A 105 19.59 -10.18 -0.29
N GLY A 106 20.60 -9.98 0.54
CA GLY A 106 21.98 -9.96 0.11
C GLY A 106 22.41 -8.77 -0.77
N PHE A 107 21.50 -7.90 -1.13
CA PHE A 107 21.71 -6.78 -2.04
C PHE A 107 21.80 -5.46 -1.27
N ASP A 108 22.83 -5.30 -0.47
CA ASP A 108 23.04 -4.02 0.21
C ASP A 108 23.55 -2.97 -0.79
N ILE A 109 22.62 -2.14 -1.28
CA ILE A 109 22.97 -1.03 -2.17
C ILE A 109 23.69 0.09 -1.38
N THR A 110 23.76 0.05 -0.02
CA THR A 110 23.65 1.29 0.64
C THR A 110 24.51 1.59 1.82
N GLN A 111 25.01 2.69 1.69
CA GLN A 111 25.25 3.82 2.59
C GLN A 111 23.93 4.48 3.11
N PHE A 112 22.76 4.07 2.66
CA PHE A 112 21.48 4.68 2.99
C PHE A 112 20.74 3.86 4.05
N ASN A 113 20.16 4.54 5.03
CA ASN A 113 19.17 3.97 5.95
C ASN A 113 17.93 3.46 5.17
N ASN A 114 16.96 2.87 5.86
CA ASN A 114 15.76 2.31 5.22
C ASN A 114 14.90 3.35 4.46
N ASN A 115 15.09 4.66 4.72
CA ASN A 115 14.45 5.76 4.01
C ASN A 115 15.49 6.69 3.41
N PHE A 116 15.38 6.97 2.11
CA PHE A 116 16.30 7.89 1.41
C PHE A 116 15.64 8.48 0.15
N PRO A 117 16.20 9.58 -0.42
CA PRO A 117 15.73 10.14 -1.68
C PRO A 117 15.89 9.11 -2.81
N PHE A 118 14.76 8.77 -3.46
CA PHE A 118 14.74 7.68 -4.45
C PHE A 118 15.66 7.97 -5.62
N GLN A 119 15.61 9.17 -6.21
CA GLN A 119 16.43 9.52 -7.38
C GLN A 119 17.93 9.47 -7.04
N GLN A 120 18.33 9.94 -5.86
CA GLN A 120 19.72 9.85 -5.41
C GLN A 120 20.16 8.39 -5.21
N GLY A 121 19.30 7.57 -4.63
CA GLY A 121 19.54 6.14 -4.47
C GLY A 121 19.71 5.44 -5.81
N MET A 122 18.90 5.76 -6.80
CA MET A 122 18.98 5.19 -8.14
C MET A 122 20.26 5.60 -8.90
N GLU A 123 20.78 6.82 -8.72
CA GLU A 123 22.07 7.21 -9.27
C GLU A 123 23.21 6.35 -8.71
N VAL A 124 23.25 6.20 -7.38
CA VAL A 124 24.27 5.34 -6.73
C VAL A 124 24.11 3.89 -7.16
N PHE A 125 22.89 3.39 -7.30
CA PHE A 125 22.61 2.06 -7.80
C PHE A 125 23.12 1.87 -9.22
N CYS A 126 22.79 2.78 -10.13
CA CYS A 126 23.23 2.74 -11.52
C CYS A 126 24.76 2.71 -11.63
N GLU A 127 25.45 3.50 -10.82
CA GLU A 127 26.93 3.55 -10.85
C GLU A 127 27.60 2.28 -10.33
N LYS A 128 27.05 1.71 -9.24
CA LYS A 128 27.70 0.61 -8.52
C LYS A 128 27.21 -0.78 -8.92
N ARG A 129 25.98 -0.89 -9.47
CA ARG A 129 25.29 -2.17 -9.63
C ARG A 129 24.76 -2.44 -11.03
N VAL A 130 24.87 -1.48 -11.94
CA VAL A 130 24.41 -1.63 -13.32
C VAL A 130 25.62 -1.58 -14.27
N VAL A 131 25.70 -2.54 -15.20
CA VAL A 131 26.74 -2.51 -16.25
C VAL A 131 26.63 -1.22 -17.05
N GLU A 132 27.75 -0.66 -17.45
CA GLU A 132 27.82 0.67 -18.08
C GLU A 132 26.89 0.80 -19.29
N ALA A 133 26.78 -0.23 -20.10
CA ALA A 133 25.89 -0.27 -21.28
C ALA A 133 24.41 -0.05 -20.94
N ASP A 134 23.95 -0.48 -19.75
CA ASP A 134 22.55 -0.38 -19.34
C ASP A 134 22.24 0.85 -18.48
N ARG A 135 23.23 1.55 -17.94
CA ARG A 135 23.03 2.67 -17.01
C ARG A 135 22.08 3.74 -17.55
N LYS A 136 22.25 4.14 -18.81
CA LYS A 136 21.39 5.16 -19.43
C LYS A 136 19.92 4.71 -19.51
N ARG A 137 19.71 3.43 -19.81
CA ARG A 137 18.39 2.82 -19.91
C ARG A 137 17.74 2.72 -18.53
N VAL A 138 18.46 2.23 -17.51
CA VAL A 138 17.97 2.12 -16.15
C VAL A 138 17.60 3.50 -15.60
N ARG A 139 18.48 4.52 -15.69
CA ARG A 139 18.16 5.89 -15.27
C ARG A 139 16.88 6.43 -15.90
N LYS A 140 16.67 6.18 -17.20
CA LYS A 140 15.46 6.61 -17.89
C LYS A 140 14.22 5.93 -17.28
N TYR A 141 14.25 4.62 -17.11
CA TYR A 141 13.10 3.84 -16.67
C TYR A 141 12.79 3.99 -15.17
N THR A 142 13.74 4.47 -14.38
CA THR A 142 13.57 4.75 -12.96
C THR A 142 13.42 6.23 -12.65
N SER A 143 13.37 7.11 -13.65
CA SER A 143 13.06 8.53 -13.42
C SER A 143 11.61 8.70 -12.98
N ALA A 144 11.35 9.63 -12.04
CA ALA A 144 10.00 9.92 -11.55
C ALA A 144 9.03 10.25 -12.70
N GLU A 145 9.47 11.05 -13.68
CA GLU A 145 8.68 11.41 -14.86
C GLU A 145 8.26 10.17 -15.68
N TYR A 146 9.19 9.26 -15.94
CA TYR A 146 8.87 8.05 -16.68
C TYR A 146 7.95 7.12 -15.89
N LEU A 147 8.24 6.89 -14.60
CA LEU A 147 7.44 6.03 -13.74
C LEU A 147 6.01 6.53 -13.62
N THR A 148 5.80 7.81 -13.33
CA THR A 148 4.46 8.41 -13.25
C THR A 148 3.69 8.20 -14.56
N SER A 149 4.28 8.61 -15.68
CA SER A 149 3.62 8.48 -17.00
C SER A 149 3.33 7.03 -17.39
N ALA A 150 4.23 6.12 -17.09
CA ALA A 150 4.08 4.71 -17.45
C ALA A 150 3.06 3.99 -16.55
N ILE A 151 3.04 4.28 -15.25
CA ILE A 151 2.07 3.72 -14.30
C ILE A 151 0.65 4.23 -14.62
N GLU A 152 0.48 5.52 -14.90
CA GLU A 152 -0.81 6.08 -15.34
C GLU A 152 -1.35 5.40 -16.61
N LYS A 153 -0.46 5.10 -17.55
CA LYS A 153 -0.85 4.53 -18.84
C LYS A 153 -1.03 3.02 -18.84
N TYR A 154 -0.15 2.30 -18.12
CA TYR A 154 -0.05 0.84 -18.21
C TYR A 154 -0.31 0.13 -16.88
N GLY A 155 -0.43 0.84 -15.76
CA GLY A 155 -0.62 0.29 -14.42
C GLY A 155 0.65 -0.29 -13.78
N SER A 156 1.68 -0.61 -14.59
CA SER A 156 2.93 -1.18 -14.10
C SER A 156 4.08 -0.90 -15.06
N VAL A 157 5.32 -1.04 -14.55
CA VAL A 157 6.55 -0.96 -15.34
C VAL A 157 7.38 -2.19 -15.06
N GLU A 158 7.79 -2.87 -16.13
CA GLU A 158 8.73 -3.99 -16.06
C GLU A 158 9.87 -3.78 -17.06
N PHE A 159 11.10 -3.97 -16.64
CA PHE A 159 12.27 -3.95 -17.51
C PHE A 159 13.39 -4.80 -16.93
N GLN A 160 14.28 -5.26 -17.81
CA GLN A 160 15.45 -6.07 -17.44
C GLN A 160 16.74 -5.30 -17.71
N PHE A 161 17.74 -5.52 -16.89
CA PHE A 161 19.08 -4.98 -17.07
C PHE A 161 20.12 -5.96 -16.53
N LEU A 162 21.36 -5.78 -16.95
CA LEU A 162 22.49 -6.53 -16.43
C LEU A 162 23.08 -5.81 -15.22
N GLY A 163 23.09 -6.52 -14.09
CA GLY A 163 23.71 -6.06 -12.86
C GLY A 163 25.14 -6.57 -12.73
N VAL A 164 25.94 -5.89 -11.90
CA VAL A 164 27.23 -6.38 -11.43
C VAL A 164 27.11 -6.84 -9.98
N ASP A 165 27.79 -7.92 -9.64
CA ASP A 165 27.81 -8.41 -8.26
C ASP A 165 28.63 -7.51 -7.32
N ARG A 166 28.83 -7.95 -6.06
CA ARG A 166 29.62 -7.19 -5.07
C ARG A 166 31.10 -7.10 -5.42
N GLU A 167 31.58 -8.03 -6.22
CA GLU A 167 32.98 -8.15 -6.63
C GLU A 167 33.27 -7.41 -7.95
N GLY A 168 32.20 -6.86 -8.58
CA GLY A 168 32.32 -6.09 -9.83
C GLY A 168 32.36 -6.95 -11.10
N ASN A 169 31.92 -8.21 -11.00
CA ASN A 169 31.85 -9.14 -12.14
C ASN A 169 30.49 -9.05 -12.86
#